data_edf762cd7d2b743fc85613bacf82d676
#
_entry.id   edf762cd7d2b743fc85613bacf82d676
#
_cell.length_a   1.000
_cell.length_b   1.000
_cell.length_c   1.000
_cell.angle_alpha   90.00
_cell.angle_beta   90.00
_cell.angle_gamma   90.00
#
_symmetry.space_group_name_H-M   'P 1'
#
loop_
_entity.id
_entity.type
_entity.pdbx_description
1 polymer ?
#
loop_
_entity_poly.entity_id
_entity_poly.type
_entity_poly.pdbx_seq_one_letter_code
_entity_poly.pdbx_strand_id
1 'polypeptide(L)'
;MYSFMIKRRKLLERAIKNNYTIKETMLYLNTSYVNIDIALFEAKNTDYEFYLKALKNFNITEENHINKKTSGVTRSKNNIEKRLNIKFNTTDDFYKYIKDTAIYIIDNNLSLKNYAKKNNIPCSTINFSLKQNLVKIDFDLYIKFMLYLEHRNITIINNTGKNLVKIANNKRIENEKYKNEILSLQEQLRKKK
;
A
#
# COMPACT_ATOMS: atom_id res chain seq x y z
N MET A 1 4.28 17.33 -2.78
CA MET A 1 3.87 16.25 -1.82
C MET A 1 3.41 15.04 -2.64
N TYR A 2 3.85 13.84 -2.30
CA TYR A 2 3.54 12.61 -3.04
C TYR A 2 2.07 12.17 -2.84
N SER A 3 1.50 11.45 -3.82
CA SER A 3 0.07 11.09 -3.84
C SER A 3 -0.37 10.28 -2.61
N PHE A 4 0.47 9.34 -2.15
CA PHE A 4 0.20 8.55 -0.95
C PHE A 4 0.22 9.37 0.34
N MET A 5 1.10 10.39 0.41
CA MET A 5 1.16 11.33 1.55
C MET A 5 -0.05 12.26 1.57
N ILE A 6 -0.50 12.74 0.39
CA ILE A 6 -1.71 13.56 0.27
C ILE A 6 -2.92 12.81 0.82
N LYS A 7 -3.06 11.52 0.49
CA LYS A 7 -4.16 10.69 0.99
C LYS A 7 -4.15 10.57 2.51
N ARG A 8 -2.97 10.38 3.11
CA ARG A 8 -2.82 10.26 4.57
C ARG A 8 -2.95 11.59 5.28
N ARG A 9 -2.45 12.67 4.68
CA ARG A 9 -2.69 14.03 5.19
C ARG A 9 -4.20 14.33 5.24
N LYS A 10 -4.94 14.08 4.15
CA LYS A 10 -6.40 14.24 4.11
C LYS A 10 -7.12 13.40 5.16
N LEU A 11 -6.61 12.23 5.50
CA LEU A 11 -7.15 11.40 6.59
C LEU A 11 -7.03 12.14 7.93
N LEU A 12 -5.86 12.68 8.27
CA LEU A 12 -5.65 13.45 9.49
C LEU A 12 -6.46 14.77 9.48
N GLU A 13 -6.52 15.47 8.35
CA GLU A 13 -7.32 16.70 8.19
C GLU A 13 -8.81 16.44 8.47
N ARG A 14 -9.35 15.32 7.96
CA ARG A 14 -10.74 14.91 8.24
C ARG A 14 -10.94 14.56 9.72
N ALA A 15 -9.99 13.86 10.33
CA ALA A 15 -10.07 13.56 11.76
C ALA A 15 -10.07 14.84 12.61
N ILE A 16 -9.19 15.79 12.31
CA ILE A 16 -9.12 17.09 13.00
C ILE A 16 -10.41 17.91 12.78
N LYS A 17 -10.86 18.01 11.51
CA LYS A 17 -12.08 18.79 11.17
C LYS A 17 -13.32 18.31 11.93
N ASN A 18 -13.44 17.01 12.11
CA ASN A 18 -14.61 16.40 12.78
C ASN A 18 -14.35 16.10 14.27
N ASN A 19 -13.19 16.50 14.79
CA ASN A 19 -12.77 16.24 16.16
C ASN A 19 -12.83 14.76 16.57
N TYR A 20 -12.47 13.86 15.64
CA TYR A 20 -12.51 12.42 15.88
C TYR A 20 -11.36 11.96 16.75
N THR A 21 -11.65 11.09 17.71
CA THR A 21 -10.65 10.27 18.40
C THR A 21 -10.01 9.27 17.44
N ILE A 22 -8.93 8.61 17.85
CA ILE A 22 -8.31 7.52 17.03
C ILE A 22 -9.33 6.42 16.70
N LYS A 23 -10.15 6.00 17.68
CA LYS A 23 -11.16 4.95 17.47
C LYS A 23 -12.21 5.36 16.44
N GLU A 24 -12.72 6.59 16.56
CA GLU A 24 -13.68 7.16 15.61
C GLU A 24 -13.05 7.36 14.22
N THR A 25 -11.80 7.80 14.14
CA THR A 25 -11.06 7.90 12.88
C THR A 25 -10.96 6.53 12.20
N MET A 26 -10.65 5.47 12.94
CA MET A 26 -10.60 4.12 12.40
C MET A 26 -11.96 3.67 11.89
N LEU A 27 -13.02 3.94 12.65
CA LEU A 27 -14.38 3.53 12.33
C LEU A 27 -14.97 4.32 11.15
N TYR A 28 -15.02 5.65 11.26
CA TYR A 28 -15.72 6.52 10.30
C TYR A 28 -14.94 6.75 9.01
N LEU A 29 -13.61 6.68 9.05
CA LEU A 29 -12.76 6.83 7.86
C LEU A 29 -12.27 5.48 7.32
N ASN A 30 -12.79 4.37 7.83
CA ASN A 30 -12.46 2.99 7.42
C ASN A 30 -10.94 2.78 7.26
N THR A 31 -10.20 3.10 8.31
CA THR A 31 -8.74 3.01 8.31
C THR A 31 -8.22 2.18 9.48
N SER A 32 -6.96 1.79 9.43
CA SER A 32 -6.30 1.06 10.51
C SER A 32 -5.47 2.01 11.39
N TYR A 33 -5.23 1.61 12.65
CA TYR A 33 -4.31 2.32 13.53
C TYR A 33 -2.92 2.50 12.89
N VAL A 34 -2.42 1.48 12.18
CA VAL A 34 -1.11 1.55 11.48
C VAL A 34 -1.08 2.65 10.43
N ASN A 35 -2.17 2.85 9.67
CA ASN A 35 -2.25 3.93 8.69
C ASN A 35 -2.25 5.32 9.35
N ILE A 36 -2.92 5.47 10.51
CA ILE A 36 -2.91 6.71 11.30
C ILE A 36 -1.50 6.95 11.84
N ASP A 37 -0.83 5.94 12.39
CA ASP A 37 0.53 6.02 12.91
C ASP A 37 1.54 6.45 11.82
N ILE A 38 1.47 5.82 10.64
CA ILE A 38 2.29 6.20 9.49
C ILE A 38 2.00 7.66 9.07
N ALA A 39 0.72 8.06 9.01
CA ALA A 39 0.33 9.42 8.64
C ALA A 39 0.89 10.46 9.62
N LEU A 40 0.89 10.17 10.92
CA LEU A 40 1.50 11.01 11.94
C LEU A 40 3.02 11.12 11.78
N PHE A 41 3.73 10.02 11.48
CA PHE A 41 5.17 10.08 11.20
C PHE A 41 5.49 10.79 9.89
N GLU A 42 4.68 10.66 8.85
CA GLU A 42 4.81 11.46 7.62
C GLU A 42 4.64 12.95 7.93
N ALA A 43 3.60 13.32 8.70
CA ALA A 43 3.39 14.69 9.12
C ALA A 43 4.56 15.22 9.96
N LYS A 44 5.08 14.45 10.91
CA LYS A 44 6.25 14.81 11.71
C LYS A 44 7.47 15.18 10.86
N ASN A 45 7.71 14.47 9.79
CA ASN A 45 8.88 14.68 8.92
C ASN A 45 8.66 15.75 7.83
N THR A 46 7.41 16.19 7.59
CA THR A 46 7.09 17.12 6.49
C THR A 46 6.43 18.41 6.92
N ASP A 47 5.65 18.39 8.00
CA ASP A 47 4.89 19.52 8.55
C ASP A 47 4.68 19.30 10.04
N TYR A 48 5.67 19.75 10.81
CA TYR A 48 5.71 19.50 12.25
C TYR A 48 4.57 20.19 13.01
N GLU A 49 4.14 21.38 12.57
CA GLU A 49 3.01 22.09 13.20
C GLU A 49 1.70 21.32 12.99
N PHE A 50 1.50 20.82 11.77
CA PHE A 50 0.34 19.96 11.48
C PHE A 50 0.37 18.67 12.28
N TYR A 51 1.54 18.08 12.47
CA TYR A 51 1.74 16.91 13.33
C TYR A 51 1.32 17.18 14.77
N LEU A 52 1.79 18.30 15.38
CA LEU A 52 1.40 18.68 16.74
C LEU A 52 -0.11 18.92 16.87
N LYS A 53 -0.73 19.55 15.85
CA LYS A 53 -2.18 19.73 15.80
C LYS A 53 -2.93 18.41 15.77
N ALA A 54 -2.44 17.43 15.00
CA ALA A 54 -3.03 16.10 14.93
C ALA A 54 -2.88 15.33 16.26
N LEU A 55 -1.72 15.41 16.90
CA LEU A 55 -1.51 14.81 18.23
C LEU A 55 -2.46 15.39 19.28
N LYS A 56 -2.61 16.71 19.30
CA LYS A 56 -3.55 17.39 20.20
C LYS A 56 -4.98 16.91 19.98
N ASN A 57 -5.41 16.79 18.73
CA ASN A 57 -6.74 16.26 18.40
C ASN A 57 -6.95 14.83 18.92
N PHE A 58 -5.93 14.00 18.87
CA PHE A 58 -5.99 12.62 19.35
C PHE A 58 -5.71 12.46 20.85
N ASN A 59 -5.48 13.57 21.55
CA ASN A 59 -5.08 13.59 22.97
C ASN A 59 -3.84 12.71 23.25
N ILE A 60 -2.82 12.85 22.40
CA ILE A 60 -1.55 12.11 22.49
C ILE A 60 -0.42 13.13 22.68
N THR A 61 0.47 12.91 23.65
CA THR A 61 1.72 13.68 23.76
C THR A 61 2.74 13.16 22.73
N GLU A 62 3.66 14.03 22.29
CA GLU A 62 4.71 13.63 21.38
C GLU A 62 5.57 12.50 21.96
N GLU A 63 5.92 12.61 23.24
CA GLU A 63 6.67 11.58 23.95
C GLU A 63 5.95 10.22 23.89
N ASN A 64 4.66 10.19 24.18
CA ASN A 64 3.86 8.96 24.09
C ASN A 64 3.76 8.43 22.67
N HIS A 65 3.69 9.30 21.64
CA HIS A 65 3.70 8.87 20.25
C HIS A 65 5.04 8.26 19.87
N ILE A 66 6.15 8.87 20.27
CA ILE A 66 7.50 8.38 20.00
C ILE A 66 7.80 7.11 20.79
N ASN A 67 7.44 7.04 22.07
CA ASN A 67 7.71 5.90 22.95
C ASN A 67 6.84 4.67 22.62
N LYS A 68 5.63 4.84 22.05
CA LYS A 68 4.89 3.74 21.42
C LYS A 68 5.64 3.09 20.26
N LYS A 69 6.79 3.65 19.84
CA LYS A 69 7.75 3.03 18.92
C LYS A 69 8.06 1.59 19.31
N THR A 70 8.27 1.32 20.59
CA THR A 70 8.75 0.02 21.06
C THR A 70 7.76 -1.11 20.85
N SER A 71 6.47 -0.92 21.12
CA SER A 71 5.47 -2.00 21.00
C SER A 71 5.22 -2.41 19.54
N GLY A 72 5.14 -1.47 18.61
CA GLY A 72 4.97 -1.72 17.19
C GLY A 72 6.20 -2.38 16.55
N VAL A 73 7.38 -1.94 16.92
CA VAL A 73 8.67 -2.51 16.49
C VAL A 73 8.80 -3.94 17.01
N THR A 74 8.58 -4.17 18.31
CA THR A 74 8.65 -5.49 18.93
C THR A 74 7.68 -6.45 18.25
N ARG A 75 6.45 -6.03 17.99
CA ARG A 75 5.48 -6.87 17.27
C ARG A 75 5.92 -7.21 15.84
N SER A 76 6.43 -6.23 15.09
CA SER A 76 6.96 -6.44 13.75
C SER A 76 8.16 -7.38 13.77
N LYS A 77 9.11 -7.16 14.69
CA LYS A 77 10.29 -7.99 14.92
C LYS A 77 9.87 -9.43 15.18
N ASN A 78 9.04 -9.68 16.20
CA ASN A 78 8.59 -11.02 16.58
C ASN A 78 7.86 -11.75 15.44
N ASN A 79 7.05 -11.02 14.66
CA ASN A 79 6.35 -11.61 13.50
C ASN A 79 7.32 -12.05 12.40
N ILE A 80 8.35 -11.26 12.11
CA ILE A 80 9.38 -11.61 11.12
C ILE A 80 10.24 -12.76 11.63
N GLU A 81 10.72 -12.70 12.87
CA GLU A 81 11.52 -13.75 13.51
C GLU A 81 10.81 -15.11 13.44
N LYS A 82 9.54 -15.13 13.85
CA LYS A 82 8.72 -16.35 13.82
C LYS A 82 8.56 -16.91 12.41
N ARG A 83 8.43 -16.06 11.40
CA ARG A 83 8.17 -16.49 10.02
C ARG A 83 9.42 -16.95 9.29
N LEU A 84 10.55 -16.30 9.54
CA LEU A 84 11.82 -16.64 8.92
C LEU A 84 12.63 -17.66 9.72
N ASN A 85 12.17 -18.00 10.91
CA ASN A 85 12.92 -18.83 11.87
C ASN A 85 14.32 -18.26 12.17
N ILE A 86 14.40 -16.94 12.33
CA ILE A 86 15.60 -16.19 12.68
C ILE A 86 15.40 -15.45 13.99
N LYS A 87 16.47 -14.98 14.61
CA LYS A 87 16.42 -14.14 15.80
C LYS A 87 17.32 -12.93 15.60
N PHE A 88 16.80 -11.74 15.85
CA PHE A 88 17.57 -10.50 15.89
C PHE A 88 18.09 -10.27 17.30
N ASN A 89 19.39 -10.09 17.48
CA ASN A 89 19.99 -9.86 18.79
C ASN A 89 19.59 -8.50 19.36
N THR A 90 19.54 -7.48 18.50
CA THR A 90 19.21 -6.11 18.87
C THR A 90 18.06 -5.55 18.02
N THR A 91 17.52 -4.40 18.44
CA THR A 91 16.57 -3.63 17.61
C THR A 91 17.26 -3.08 16.35
N ASP A 92 18.54 -2.75 16.45
CA ASP A 92 19.31 -2.22 15.32
C ASP A 92 19.55 -3.26 14.24
N ASP A 93 19.77 -4.54 14.61
CA ASP A 93 19.83 -5.64 13.65
C ASP A 93 18.51 -5.79 12.89
N PHE A 94 17.38 -5.64 13.59
CA PHE A 94 16.06 -5.65 12.96
C PHE A 94 15.87 -4.43 12.03
N TYR A 95 16.31 -3.25 12.44
CA TYR A 95 16.25 -2.05 11.59
C TYR A 95 17.13 -2.17 10.36
N LYS A 96 18.33 -2.72 10.51
CA LYS A 96 19.19 -3.05 9.38
C LYS A 96 18.48 -4.01 8.41
N TYR A 97 17.91 -5.09 8.92
CA TYR A 97 17.13 -6.03 8.10
C TYR A 97 16.00 -5.34 7.33
N ILE A 98 15.25 -4.42 7.96
CA ILE A 98 14.18 -3.66 7.31
C ILE A 98 14.71 -2.81 6.16
N LYS A 99 15.83 -2.10 6.37
CA LYS A 99 16.46 -1.27 5.33
C LYS A 99 16.98 -2.12 4.18
N ASP A 100 17.76 -3.15 4.50
CA ASP A 100 18.35 -4.05 3.50
C ASP A 100 17.27 -4.75 2.67
N THR A 101 16.15 -5.13 3.30
CA THR A 101 15.00 -5.72 2.60
C THR A 101 14.36 -4.74 1.62
N ALA A 102 14.17 -3.48 2.02
CA ALA A 102 13.60 -2.46 1.14
C ALA A 102 14.51 -2.18 -0.07
N ILE A 103 15.82 -2.02 0.18
CA ILE A 103 16.84 -1.83 -0.85
C ILE A 103 16.85 -3.04 -1.80
N TYR A 104 16.90 -4.25 -1.27
CA TYR A 104 16.88 -5.47 -2.07
C TYR A 104 15.66 -5.58 -2.98
N ILE A 105 14.47 -5.21 -2.49
CA ILE A 105 13.23 -5.21 -3.28
C ILE A 105 13.31 -4.20 -4.43
N ILE A 106 13.85 -3.00 -4.17
CA ILE A 106 14.00 -1.93 -5.16
C ILE A 106 15.03 -2.34 -6.22
N ASP A 107 16.23 -2.71 -5.81
CA ASP A 107 17.36 -2.98 -6.70
C ASP A 107 17.13 -4.20 -7.61
N ASN A 108 16.44 -5.21 -7.09
CA ASN A 108 16.09 -6.40 -7.88
C ASN A 108 14.74 -6.28 -8.59
N ASN A 109 14.13 -5.11 -8.60
CA ASN A 109 12.83 -4.84 -9.22
C ASN A 109 11.75 -5.88 -8.85
N LEU A 110 11.67 -6.26 -7.57
CA LEU A 110 10.75 -7.28 -7.07
C LEU A 110 9.39 -6.67 -6.66
N SER A 111 8.30 -7.40 -6.92
CA SER A 111 7.04 -7.09 -6.23
C SER A 111 7.09 -7.57 -4.79
N LEU A 112 6.38 -6.88 -3.88
CA LEU A 112 6.21 -7.36 -2.50
C LEU A 112 5.65 -8.79 -2.45
N LYS A 113 4.76 -9.14 -3.38
CA LYS A 113 4.18 -10.48 -3.48
C LYS A 113 5.24 -11.52 -3.82
N ASN A 114 6.13 -11.22 -4.78
CA ASN A 114 7.21 -12.13 -5.18
C ASN A 114 8.25 -12.30 -4.07
N TYR A 115 8.65 -11.18 -3.42
CA TYR A 115 9.53 -11.23 -2.27
C TYR A 115 8.93 -12.07 -1.13
N ALA A 116 7.67 -11.81 -0.78
CA ALA A 116 6.94 -12.50 0.26
C ALA A 116 6.85 -14.03 -0.03
N LYS A 117 6.52 -14.39 -1.27
CA LYS A 117 6.46 -15.80 -1.72
C LYS A 117 7.82 -16.47 -1.62
N LYS A 118 8.90 -15.82 -2.09
CA LYS A 118 10.27 -16.37 -2.05
C LYS A 118 10.74 -16.65 -0.62
N ASN A 119 10.33 -15.83 0.34
CA ASN A 119 10.75 -15.92 1.74
C ASN A 119 9.69 -16.57 2.65
N ASN A 120 8.63 -17.13 2.08
CA ASN A 120 7.53 -17.76 2.84
C ASN A 120 6.93 -16.86 3.95
N ILE A 121 6.79 -15.55 3.67
CA ILE A 121 6.21 -14.56 4.57
C ILE A 121 4.88 -14.08 3.97
N PRO A 122 3.80 -13.89 4.76
CA PRO A 122 2.60 -13.23 4.26
C PRO A 122 2.91 -11.82 3.73
N CYS A 123 2.42 -11.50 2.52
CA CYS A 123 2.67 -10.21 1.87
C CYS A 123 2.22 -9.02 2.74
N SER A 124 1.12 -9.16 3.47
CA SER A 124 0.65 -8.15 4.44
C SER A 124 1.66 -7.91 5.56
N THR A 125 2.26 -8.97 6.12
CA THR A 125 3.24 -8.88 7.19
C THR A 125 4.45 -8.07 6.74
N ILE A 126 5.07 -8.41 5.60
CA ILE A 126 6.25 -7.69 5.11
C ILE A 126 5.91 -6.25 4.69
N ASN A 127 4.76 -6.05 4.03
CA ASN A 127 4.31 -4.71 3.63
C ASN A 127 4.14 -3.76 4.83
N PHE A 128 3.46 -4.22 5.89
CA PHE A 128 3.28 -3.41 7.09
C PHE A 128 4.60 -3.20 7.84
N SER A 129 5.40 -4.24 7.99
CA SER A 129 6.69 -4.13 8.68
C SER A 129 7.63 -3.14 7.99
N LEU A 130 7.74 -3.17 6.66
CA LEU A 130 8.56 -2.22 5.91
C LEU A 130 8.03 -0.79 6.07
N LYS A 131 6.78 -0.53 5.76
CA LYS A 131 6.22 0.84 5.80
C LYS A 131 6.25 1.45 7.19
N GLN A 132 5.82 0.70 8.21
CA GLN A 132 5.73 1.19 9.58
C GLN A 132 7.11 1.46 10.20
N ASN A 133 8.13 0.70 9.83
CA ASN A 133 9.44 0.91 10.39
C ASN A 133 10.26 1.92 9.56
N LEU A 134 10.28 1.83 8.23
CA LEU A 134 11.03 2.77 7.40
C LEU A 134 10.65 4.23 7.66
N VAL A 135 9.37 4.56 7.79
CA VAL A 135 8.91 5.94 8.07
C VAL A 135 9.51 6.52 9.36
N LYS A 136 9.95 5.65 10.28
CA LYS A 136 10.52 5.99 11.60
C LYS A 136 12.05 6.03 11.61
N ILE A 137 12.69 5.18 10.83
CA ILE A 137 14.15 4.93 10.90
C ILE A 137 14.92 5.52 9.74
N ASP A 138 14.27 5.66 8.57
CA ASP A 138 14.90 6.20 7.36
C ASP A 138 13.83 6.75 6.42
N PHE A 139 13.51 8.02 6.60
CA PHE A 139 12.42 8.66 5.87
C PHE A 139 12.70 8.77 4.36
N ASP A 140 13.96 8.98 3.96
CA ASP A 140 14.33 9.07 2.55
C ASP A 140 14.18 7.72 1.85
N LEU A 141 14.63 6.64 2.50
CA LEU A 141 14.42 5.30 1.99
C LEU A 141 12.94 4.92 1.98
N TYR A 142 12.18 5.36 2.98
CA TYR A 142 10.72 5.21 2.99
C TYR A 142 10.07 5.84 1.76
N ILE A 143 10.43 7.08 1.42
CA ILE A 143 9.91 7.78 0.24
C ILE A 143 10.28 7.01 -1.05
N LYS A 144 11.55 6.62 -1.21
CA LYS A 144 12.00 5.82 -2.35
C LYS A 144 11.21 4.52 -2.50
N PHE A 145 11.02 3.81 -1.40
CA PHE A 145 10.27 2.55 -1.38
C PHE A 145 8.79 2.73 -1.73
N MET A 146 8.15 3.78 -1.21
CA MET A 146 6.75 4.07 -1.50
C MET A 146 6.54 4.48 -2.97
N LEU A 147 7.42 5.30 -3.54
CA LEU A 147 7.40 5.66 -4.96
C LEU A 147 7.60 4.44 -5.86
N TYR A 148 8.53 3.57 -5.49
CA TYR A 148 8.75 2.31 -6.20
C TYR A 148 7.47 1.46 -6.23
N LEU A 149 6.78 1.30 -5.10
CA LEU A 149 5.53 0.54 -5.04
C LEU A 149 4.40 1.20 -5.85
N GLU A 150 4.30 2.53 -5.80
CA GLU A 150 3.29 3.29 -6.56
C GLU A 150 3.52 3.14 -8.06
N HIS A 151 4.76 3.28 -8.52
CA HIS A 151 5.13 3.11 -9.93
C HIS A 151 4.80 1.70 -10.44
N ARG A 152 5.13 0.66 -9.68
CA ARG A 152 4.77 -0.72 -10.05
C ARG A 152 3.27 -0.95 -10.12
N ASN A 153 2.49 -0.38 -9.20
CA ASN A 153 1.04 -0.52 -9.23
C ASN A 153 0.44 0.13 -10.47
N ILE A 154 0.92 1.32 -10.86
CA ILE A 154 0.50 2.01 -12.09
C ILE A 154 0.83 1.14 -13.32
N THR A 155 2.02 0.57 -13.38
CA THR A 155 2.43 -0.32 -14.49
C THR A 155 1.54 -1.56 -14.59
N ILE A 156 1.19 -2.19 -13.48
CA ILE A 156 0.27 -3.34 -13.43
C ILE A 156 -1.13 -2.94 -13.90
N ILE A 157 -1.66 -1.83 -13.43
CA ILE A 157 -2.99 -1.33 -13.80
C ILE A 157 -3.04 -1.03 -15.30
N ASN A 158 -2.02 -0.36 -15.85
CA ASN A 158 -1.93 -0.04 -17.27
C ASN A 158 -1.87 -1.30 -18.14
N ASN A 159 -1.12 -2.32 -17.73
CA ASN A 159 -1.04 -3.59 -18.44
C ASN A 159 -2.36 -4.37 -18.35
N THR A 160 -3.02 -4.37 -17.20
CA THR A 160 -4.35 -5.00 -17.04
C THR A 160 -5.40 -4.26 -17.88
N GLY A 161 -5.39 -2.92 -17.90
CA GLY A 161 -6.26 -2.12 -18.74
C GLY A 161 -6.08 -2.40 -20.23
N LYS A 162 -4.84 -2.50 -20.71
CA LYS A 162 -4.54 -2.88 -22.09
C LYS A 162 -5.06 -4.27 -22.43
N ASN A 163 -4.93 -5.24 -21.53
CA ASN A 163 -5.46 -6.60 -21.73
C ASN A 163 -6.99 -6.61 -21.77
N LEU A 164 -7.67 -5.86 -20.92
CA LEU A 164 -9.14 -5.74 -20.94
C LEU A 164 -9.64 -5.11 -22.24
N VAL A 165 -8.99 -4.06 -22.73
CA VAL A 165 -9.31 -3.45 -24.03
C VAL A 165 -9.13 -4.45 -25.18
N LYS A 166 -8.05 -5.24 -25.17
CA LYS A 166 -7.80 -6.29 -26.17
C LYS A 166 -8.89 -7.37 -26.14
N ILE A 167 -9.30 -7.82 -24.95
CA ILE A 167 -10.39 -8.81 -24.78
C ILE A 167 -11.72 -8.23 -25.28
N ALA A 168 -12.05 -6.97 -24.93
CA ALA A 168 -13.26 -6.32 -25.39
C ALA A 168 -13.31 -6.16 -26.91
N ASN A 169 -12.19 -5.78 -27.54
CA ASN A 169 -12.08 -5.68 -29.00
C ASN A 169 -12.23 -7.04 -29.68
N ASN A 170 -11.63 -8.11 -29.15
CA ASN A 170 -11.78 -9.45 -29.69
C ASN A 170 -13.24 -9.92 -29.64
N LYS A 171 -13.95 -9.72 -28.51
CA LYS A 171 -15.38 -10.03 -28.40
C LYS A 171 -16.25 -9.22 -29.36
N ARG A 172 -15.91 -7.96 -29.63
CA ARG A 172 -16.63 -7.13 -30.60
C ARG A 172 -16.49 -7.67 -32.00
N ILE A 173 -15.27 -8.05 -32.40
CA ILE A 173 -15.00 -8.67 -33.72
C ILE A 173 -15.75 -9.99 -33.87
N GLU A 174 -15.77 -10.82 -32.84
CA GLU A 174 -16.48 -12.09 -32.82
C GLU A 174 -18.00 -11.89 -32.95
N ASN A 175 -18.56 -10.93 -32.23
CA ASN A 175 -19.99 -10.59 -32.33
C ASN A 175 -20.37 -10.05 -33.73
N GLU A 176 -19.52 -9.23 -34.35
CA GLU A 176 -19.73 -8.76 -35.74
C GLU A 176 -19.72 -9.92 -36.75
N LYS A 177 -18.83 -10.90 -36.56
CA LYS A 177 -18.80 -12.10 -37.37
C LYS A 177 -20.08 -12.90 -37.25
N TYR A 178 -20.56 -13.18 -36.05
CA TYR A 178 -21.85 -13.86 -35.83
C TYR A 178 -23.04 -13.10 -36.42
N LYS A 179 -23.05 -11.78 -36.32
CA LYS A 179 -24.10 -10.95 -36.91
C LYS A 179 -24.17 -11.07 -38.42
N ASN A 180 -23.00 -11.06 -39.08
CA ASN A 180 -22.91 -11.22 -40.52
C ASN A 180 -23.32 -12.64 -40.96
N GLU A 181 -23.00 -13.65 -40.19
CA GLU A 181 -23.39 -15.05 -40.45
C GLU A 181 -24.91 -15.22 -40.34
N ILE A 182 -25.55 -14.62 -39.34
CA ILE A 182 -27.01 -14.61 -39.19
C ILE A 182 -27.69 -13.91 -40.37
N LEU A 183 -27.17 -12.76 -40.81
CA LEU A 183 -27.69 -12.06 -41.99
C LEU A 183 -27.61 -12.88 -43.24
N SER A 184 -26.48 -13.55 -43.48
CA SER A 184 -26.28 -14.47 -44.62
C SER A 184 -27.26 -15.63 -44.60
N LEU A 185 -27.50 -16.24 -43.45
CA LEU A 185 -28.48 -17.33 -43.31
C LEU A 185 -29.91 -16.85 -43.53
N GLN A 186 -30.25 -15.66 -43.08
CA GLN A 186 -31.56 -15.04 -43.33
C GLN A 186 -31.80 -14.75 -44.81
N GLU A 187 -30.79 -14.30 -45.54
CA GLU A 187 -30.89 -14.11 -47.02
C GLU A 187 -31.03 -15.42 -47.75
N GLN A 188 -30.32 -16.49 -47.35
CA GLN A 188 -30.49 -17.81 -47.93
C GLN A 188 -31.88 -18.39 -47.71
N LEU A 189 -32.47 -18.16 -46.54
CA LEU A 189 -33.85 -18.58 -46.26
C LEU A 189 -34.89 -17.81 -47.07
N ARG A 190 -34.63 -16.53 -47.36
CA ARG A 190 -35.54 -15.71 -48.22
C ARG A 190 -35.50 -16.15 -49.68
N LYS A 191 -34.38 -16.67 -50.18
CA LYS A 191 -34.23 -17.15 -51.57
C LYS A 191 -34.81 -18.55 -51.79
N LYS A 192 -35.16 -19.26 -50.69
CA LYS A 192 -35.75 -20.61 -50.76
C LYS A 192 -37.30 -20.59 -50.61
N LYS A 193 -37.87 -19.42 -50.43
CA LYS A 193 -39.33 -19.17 -50.48
C LYS A 193 -39.70 -18.57 -51.85
#